data_a0eb9cff73bf611e1c3bca804c6e13a0
#
_entry.id   a0eb9cff73bf611e1c3bca804c6e13a0
#
_cell.length_a   1.000
_cell.length_b   1.000
_cell.length_c   1.000
_cell.angle_alpha   90.00
_cell.angle_beta   90.00
_cell.angle_gamma   90.00
#
_symmetry.space_group_name_H-M   'P 1'
#
loop_
_entity.id
_entity.type
_entity.pdbx_description
1 polymer ?
#
loop_
_entity_poly.entity_id
_entity_poly.type
_entity_poly.pdbx_seq_one_letter_code
_entity_poly.pdbx_strand_id
1 'polypeptide(L)'
;MMNNVIRIFNESIVQSNLNFSTKPLLVGGLAMEYYGLRKSGADIDLIITDCDYKSLAQQYPEKTKDLYGDLGLVIDKFEIWRSIAHLDYDFFIKDAIEEENMLVISIDRLLWSRVCAMDVEKYRNDLLLIKDYYFQKYTNQKYHQEALVHEKSYAKMQGVIFGGRYEDDENEG
;
A
#
# COMPACT_ATOMS: atom_id res chain seq x y z
N MET A 1 4.47 -1.11 -23.31
CA MET A 1 4.95 0.16 -22.68
C MET A 1 5.27 -0.18 -21.22
N MET A 2 6.50 0.01 -20.77
CA MET A 2 6.90 -0.30 -19.38
C MET A 2 6.10 0.58 -18.41
N ASN A 3 5.60 -0.01 -17.32
CA ASN A 3 4.89 0.73 -16.28
C ASN A 3 5.81 1.81 -15.71
N ASN A 4 5.29 3.03 -15.57
CA ASN A 4 6.07 4.17 -15.04
C ASN A 4 6.67 3.90 -13.65
N VAL A 5 5.96 3.17 -12.81
CA VAL A 5 6.42 2.78 -11.47
C VAL A 5 7.66 1.89 -11.54
N ILE A 6 7.67 0.90 -12.44
CA ILE A 6 8.83 0.00 -12.64
C ILE A 6 10.05 0.82 -13.08
N ARG A 7 9.87 1.77 -14.00
CA ARG A 7 10.95 2.66 -14.45
C ARG A 7 11.49 3.51 -13.30
N ILE A 8 10.59 4.17 -12.53
CA ILE A 8 10.98 5.00 -11.37
C ILE A 8 11.78 4.18 -10.36
N PHE A 9 11.32 2.96 -10.05
CA PHE A 9 11.99 2.06 -9.12
C PHE A 9 13.41 1.71 -9.63
N ASN A 10 13.53 1.21 -10.86
CA ASN A 10 14.80 0.77 -11.42
C ASN A 10 15.83 1.91 -11.51
N GLU A 11 15.43 3.09 -12.00
CA GLU A 11 16.29 4.27 -12.04
C GLU A 11 16.78 4.65 -10.64
N SER A 12 15.90 4.56 -9.64
CA SER A 12 16.22 4.93 -8.26
C SER A 12 17.18 3.97 -7.57
N ILE A 13 17.00 2.66 -7.78
CA ILE A 13 17.89 1.62 -7.25
C ILE A 13 19.30 1.83 -7.79
N VAL A 14 19.43 2.08 -9.09
CA VAL A 14 20.74 2.36 -9.73
C VAL A 14 21.38 3.62 -9.17
N GLN A 15 20.61 4.71 -9.02
CA GLN A 15 21.13 5.98 -8.49
C GLN A 15 21.61 5.87 -7.05
N SER A 16 20.91 5.11 -6.20
CA SER A 16 21.28 4.90 -4.79
C SER A 16 22.27 3.75 -4.57
N ASN A 17 22.70 3.08 -5.65
CA ASN A 17 23.63 1.93 -5.60
C ASN A 17 23.19 0.84 -4.60
N LEU A 18 21.87 0.60 -4.52
CA LEU A 18 21.30 -0.41 -3.65
C LEU A 18 21.29 -1.78 -4.31
N ASN A 19 21.68 -2.79 -3.55
CA ASN A 19 21.64 -4.19 -3.97
C ASN A 19 20.94 -5.03 -2.92
N PHE A 20 20.07 -5.94 -3.36
CA PHE A 20 19.35 -6.88 -2.51
C PHE A 20 19.65 -8.32 -2.95
N SER A 21 19.80 -9.23 -2.00
CA SER A 21 19.95 -10.65 -2.28
C SER A 21 18.61 -11.31 -2.66
N THR A 22 17.52 -10.72 -2.16
CA THR A 22 16.15 -11.13 -2.44
C THR A 22 15.38 -9.93 -2.99
N LYS A 23 14.50 -10.12 -3.97
CA LYS A 23 13.71 -9.01 -4.52
C LYS A 23 13.01 -8.23 -3.41
N PRO A 24 13.26 -6.92 -3.27
CA PRO A 24 12.56 -6.12 -2.28
C PRO A 24 11.07 -6.01 -2.63
N LEU A 25 10.23 -5.88 -1.60
CA LEU A 25 8.80 -5.69 -1.76
C LEU A 25 8.47 -4.20 -1.78
N LEU A 26 7.94 -3.72 -2.90
CA LEU A 26 7.41 -2.38 -3.04
C LEU A 26 6.08 -2.26 -2.28
N VAL A 27 5.99 -1.27 -1.40
CA VAL A 27 4.80 -0.96 -0.58
C VAL A 27 4.44 0.53 -0.69
N GLY A 28 3.63 1.03 0.21
CA GLY A 28 3.40 2.46 0.39
C GLY A 28 2.78 3.20 -0.80
N GLY A 29 3.24 4.43 -0.99
CA GLY A 29 2.69 5.36 -1.99
C GLY A 29 2.91 4.91 -3.43
N LEU A 30 4.09 4.39 -3.74
CA LEU A 30 4.42 3.95 -5.09
C LEU A 30 3.67 2.65 -5.47
N ALA A 31 3.35 1.78 -4.50
CA ALA A 31 2.46 0.65 -4.73
C ALA A 31 1.01 1.11 -5.03
N MET A 32 0.51 2.16 -4.35
CA MET A 32 -0.78 2.77 -4.70
C MET A 32 -0.80 3.27 -6.16
N GLU A 33 0.29 3.88 -6.62
CA GLU A 33 0.42 4.33 -8.02
C GLU A 33 0.50 3.15 -8.99
N TYR A 34 1.15 2.05 -8.62
CA TYR A 34 1.21 0.84 -9.43
C TYR A 34 -0.18 0.29 -9.76
N TYR A 35 -1.08 0.32 -8.77
CA TYR A 35 -2.50 -0.07 -8.94
C TYR A 35 -3.37 1.02 -9.60
N GLY A 36 -2.82 2.18 -9.94
CA GLY A 36 -3.56 3.28 -10.52
C GLY A 36 -4.51 4.00 -9.55
N LEU A 37 -4.31 3.83 -8.24
CA LEU A 37 -5.19 4.37 -7.21
C LEU A 37 -4.96 5.87 -6.97
N ARG A 38 -3.71 6.29 -6.89
CA ARG A 38 -3.28 7.69 -6.82
C ARG A 38 -1.81 7.83 -7.15
N LYS A 39 -1.39 9.07 -7.39
CA LYS A 39 0.04 9.37 -7.53
C LYS A 39 0.81 9.16 -6.21
N SER A 40 2.03 8.68 -6.34
CA SER A 40 2.96 8.55 -5.21
C SER A 40 3.50 9.91 -4.76
N GLY A 41 4.09 9.94 -3.57
CA GLY A 41 4.98 11.00 -3.12
C GLY A 41 6.39 10.86 -3.70
N ALA A 42 7.35 11.50 -3.02
CA ALA A 42 8.76 11.44 -3.39
C ALA A 42 9.45 10.15 -2.89
N ASP A 43 8.92 9.57 -1.83
CA ASP A 43 9.51 8.46 -1.10
C ASP A 43 9.18 7.13 -1.77
N ILE A 44 10.09 6.17 -1.68
CA ILE A 44 9.89 4.79 -2.11
C ILE A 44 9.97 3.89 -0.89
N ASP A 45 8.84 3.31 -0.51
CA ASP A 45 8.72 2.43 0.64
C ASP A 45 8.99 0.99 0.23
N LEU A 46 9.94 0.34 0.91
CA LEU A 46 10.29 -1.06 0.67
C LEU A 46 10.23 -1.88 1.96
N ILE A 47 9.78 -3.12 1.87
CA ILE A 47 10.02 -4.14 2.89
C ILE A 47 11.04 -5.12 2.33
N ILE A 48 12.05 -5.46 3.14
CA ILE A 48 13.13 -6.38 2.77
C ILE A 48 13.28 -7.51 3.76
N THR A 49 14.00 -8.56 3.37
CA THR A 49 14.32 -9.68 4.27
C THR A 49 15.21 -9.23 5.42
N ASP A 50 15.17 -9.96 6.53
CA ASP A 50 16.05 -9.73 7.68
C ASP A 50 17.53 -9.84 7.30
N CYS A 51 17.87 -10.70 6.34
CA CYS A 51 19.22 -10.86 5.81
C CYS A 51 19.70 -9.59 5.08
N ASP A 52 18.89 -9.09 4.15
CA ASP A 52 19.20 -7.86 3.42
C ASP A 52 19.23 -6.65 4.35
N TYR A 53 18.31 -6.58 5.32
CA TYR A 53 18.32 -5.52 6.34
C TYR A 53 19.63 -5.49 7.12
N LYS A 54 20.10 -6.63 7.63
CA LYS A 54 21.36 -6.72 8.38
C LYS A 54 22.56 -6.31 7.54
N SER A 55 22.58 -6.75 6.28
CA SER A 55 23.65 -6.37 5.33
C SER A 55 23.68 -4.86 5.09
N LEU A 56 22.53 -4.24 4.81
CA LEU A 56 22.43 -2.79 4.60
C LEU A 56 22.72 -1.99 5.87
N ALA A 57 22.27 -2.45 7.03
CA ALA A 57 22.54 -1.79 8.31
C ALA A 57 24.03 -1.82 8.69
N GLN A 58 24.77 -2.87 8.29
CA GLN A 58 26.21 -2.92 8.44
C GLN A 58 26.93 -1.98 7.45
N GLN A 59 26.42 -1.86 6.23
CA GLN A 59 26.99 -1.00 5.18
C GLN A 59 26.70 0.49 5.43
N TYR A 60 25.53 0.80 5.98
CA TYR A 60 25.03 2.16 6.21
C TYR A 60 24.55 2.35 7.65
N PRO A 61 25.41 2.19 8.68
CA PRO A 61 24.98 2.21 10.08
C PRO A 61 24.35 3.56 10.49
N GLU A 62 24.80 4.66 9.88
CA GLU A 62 24.27 6.00 10.15
C GLU A 62 22.90 6.27 9.51
N LYS A 63 22.43 5.39 8.62
CA LYS A 63 21.12 5.47 7.96
C LYS A 63 20.03 4.68 8.69
N THR A 64 20.41 3.91 9.71
CA THR A 64 19.45 3.15 10.51
C THR A 64 18.58 4.10 11.33
N LYS A 65 17.27 3.91 11.27
CA LYS A 65 16.27 4.73 11.99
C LYS A 65 15.18 3.86 12.58
N ASP A 66 14.60 4.35 13.65
CA ASP A 66 13.28 3.95 14.08
C ASP A 66 12.26 4.63 13.14
N LEU A 67 11.52 3.82 12.41
CA LEU A 67 10.46 4.26 11.52
C LEU A 67 9.12 3.90 12.17
N TYR A 68 8.60 4.80 13.00
CA TYR A 68 7.30 4.66 13.68
C TYR A 68 7.17 3.41 14.58
N GLY A 69 8.25 3.04 15.28
CA GLY A 69 8.32 1.86 16.16
C GLY A 69 8.88 0.61 15.50
N ASP A 70 9.13 0.63 14.20
CA ASP A 70 9.81 -0.45 13.46
C ASP A 70 11.23 -0.04 13.05
N LEU A 71 12.14 -1.02 13.02
CA LEU A 71 13.50 -0.78 12.55
C LEU A 71 13.55 -0.66 11.03
N GLY A 72 14.24 0.36 10.55
CA GLY A 72 14.39 0.59 9.13
C GLY A 72 15.65 1.40 8.79
N LEU A 73 15.82 1.67 7.51
CA LEU A 73 16.89 2.50 6.96
C LEU A 73 16.28 3.59 6.06
N VAL A 74 16.86 4.77 6.09
CA VAL A 74 16.52 5.83 5.13
C VAL A 74 17.75 6.14 4.29
N ILE A 75 17.72 5.70 3.03
CA ILE A 75 18.82 5.87 2.07
C ILE A 75 18.27 6.65 0.87
N ASP A 76 18.74 7.87 0.68
CA ASP A 76 18.24 8.81 -0.32
C ASP A 76 16.71 8.99 -0.19
N LYS A 77 15.94 8.54 -1.19
CA LYS A 77 14.47 8.58 -1.16
C LYS A 77 13.84 7.26 -0.72
N PHE A 78 14.65 6.25 -0.39
CA PHE A 78 14.12 4.97 0.06
C PHE A 78 13.90 4.97 1.57
N GLU A 79 12.68 4.64 1.97
CA GLU A 79 12.34 4.19 3.33
C GLU A 79 12.28 2.66 3.30
N ILE A 80 13.27 2.02 3.89
CA ILE A 80 13.48 0.57 3.81
C ILE A 80 13.16 -0.04 5.16
N TRP A 81 12.13 -0.88 5.18
CA TRP A 81 11.59 -1.48 6.39
C TRP A 81 12.03 -2.93 6.53
N ARG A 82 12.44 -3.31 7.73
CA ARG A 82 12.59 -4.71 8.13
C ARG A 82 11.23 -5.36 8.42
N SER A 83 10.34 -4.62 9.07
CA SER A 83 8.98 -5.00 9.42
C SER A 83 8.08 -3.78 9.44
N ILE A 84 6.77 -3.98 9.37
CA ILE A 84 5.76 -2.95 9.64
C ILE A 84 4.77 -3.54 10.64
N ALA A 85 4.54 -2.85 11.76
CA ALA A 85 3.71 -3.34 12.87
C ALA A 85 4.14 -4.75 13.34
N HIS A 86 5.45 -4.99 13.41
CA HIS A 86 6.09 -6.27 13.73
C HIS A 86 5.83 -7.42 12.74
N LEU A 87 5.16 -7.16 11.62
CA LEU A 87 4.98 -8.12 10.53
C LEU A 87 6.12 -7.97 9.54
N ASP A 88 6.70 -9.09 9.16
CA ASP A 88 7.92 -9.17 8.35
C ASP A 88 7.65 -9.31 6.84
N TYR A 89 8.74 -9.46 6.10
CA TYR A 89 8.74 -9.68 4.67
C TYR A 89 7.87 -10.88 4.26
N ASP A 90 7.96 -12.02 4.97
CA ASP A 90 7.24 -13.24 4.61
C ASP A 90 5.72 -13.08 4.74
N PHE A 91 5.28 -12.27 5.70
CA PHE A 91 3.86 -11.92 5.81
C PHE A 91 3.37 -11.09 4.62
N PHE A 92 4.16 -10.10 4.22
CA PHE A 92 3.70 -9.13 3.20
C PHE A 92 3.85 -9.59 1.76
N ILE A 93 4.74 -10.56 1.46
CA ILE A 93 4.91 -11.08 0.09
C ILE A 93 3.78 -12.01 -0.37
N LYS A 94 2.86 -12.39 0.52
CA LYS A 94 1.77 -13.27 0.15
C LYS A 94 0.95 -12.65 -0.98
N ASP A 95 0.79 -13.39 -2.08
CA ASP A 95 0.09 -12.99 -3.29
C ASP A 95 0.65 -11.71 -3.95
N ALA A 96 1.92 -11.38 -3.68
CA ALA A 96 2.61 -10.24 -4.31
C ALA A 96 2.74 -10.47 -5.83
N ILE A 97 2.71 -9.37 -6.57
CA ILE A 97 2.96 -9.38 -8.02
C ILE A 97 4.47 -9.39 -8.25
N GLU A 98 4.95 -10.35 -9.01
CA GLU A 98 6.37 -10.44 -9.33
C GLU A 98 6.70 -9.61 -10.57
N GLU A 99 7.64 -8.67 -10.41
CA GLU A 99 8.27 -7.90 -11.46
C GLU A 99 9.76 -8.30 -11.58
N GLU A 100 10.46 -7.80 -12.60
CA GLU A 100 11.83 -8.18 -12.90
C GLU A 100 12.77 -8.00 -11.69
N ASN A 101 12.75 -6.82 -11.05
CA ASN A 101 13.69 -6.44 -9.99
C ASN A 101 13.05 -6.22 -8.63
N MET A 102 11.75 -6.41 -8.49
CA MET A 102 11.01 -6.22 -7.24
C MET A 102 9.77 -7.12 -7.19
N LEU A 103 9.21 -7.25 -6.00
CA LEU A 103 7.84 -7.66 -5.80
C LEU A 103 6.98 -6.43 -5.55
N VAL A 104 5.72 -6.44 -5.95
CA VAL A 104 4.75 -5.41 -5.59
C VAL A 104 3.74 -6.02 -4.62
N ILE A 105 3.53 -5.39 -3.48
CA ILE A 105 2.57 -5.85 -2.47
C ILE A 105 1.21 -6.12 -3.09
N SER A 106 0.55 -7.22 -2.70
CA SER A 106 -0.82 -7.49 -3.14
C SER A 106 -1.79 -6.42 -2.62
N ILE A 107 -2.87 -6.19 -3.35
CA ILE A 107 -3.88 -5.21 -2.95
C ILE A 107 -4.48 -5.55 -1.57
N ASP A 108 -4.61 -6.84 -1.23
CA ASP A 108 -5.13 -7.30 0.06
C ASP A 108 -4.17 -6.97 1.21
N ARG A 109 -2.86 -7.14 1.01
CA ARG A 109 -1.86 -6.75 2.00
C ARG A 109 -1.69 -5.24 2.11
N LEU A 110 -1.85 -4.53 0.99
CA LEU A 110 -1.89 -3.07 0.98
C LEU A 110 -3.10 -2.55 1.77
N LEU A 111 -4.29 -3.13 1.57
CA LEU A 111 -5.49 -2.85 2.37
C LEU A 111 -5.21 -3.07 3.85
N TRP A 112 -4.65 -4.23 4.23
CA TRP A 112 -4.30 -4.54 5.61
C TRP A 112 -3.38 -3.48 6.23
N SER A 113 -2.32 -3.07 5.53
CA SER A 113 -1.40 -2.05 6.02
C SER A 113 -2.08 -0.70 6.26
N ARG A 114 -3.07 -0.35 5.43
CA ARG A 114 -3.85 0.89 5.57
C ARG A 114 -4.85 0.82 6.72
N VAL A 115 -5.45 -0.34 6.94
CA VAL A 115 -6.33 -0.56 8.10
C VAL A 115 -5.56 -0.39 9.42
N CYS A 116 -4.36 -0.94 9.53
CA CYS A 116 -3.51 -0.77 10.71
C CYS A 116 -3.14 0.69 11.02
N ALA A 117 -3.13 1.55 10.00
CA ALA A 117 -2.76 2.97 10.12
C ALA A 117 -3.94 3.93 9.90
N MET A 118 -5.19 3.45 10.00
CA MET A 118 -6.40 4.22 9.65
C MET A 118 -6.66 5.45 10.51
N ASP A 119 -6.02 5.58 11.65
CA ASP A 119 -6.10 6.78 12.48
C ASP A 119 -5.49 8.01 11.79
N VAL A 120 -4.59 7.79 10.83
CA VAL A 120 -4.03 8.84 9.99
C VAL A 120 -4.94 9.11 8.80
N GLU A 121 -5.37 10.36 8.62
CA GLU A 121 -6.32 10.78 7.58
C GLU A 121 -5.90 10.35 6.16
N LYS A 122 -4.61 10.50 5.82
CA LYS A 122 -4.05 10.04 4.53
C LYS A 122 -4.38 8.58 4.25
N TYR A 123 -4.27 7.71 5.26
CA TYR A 123 -4.51 6.28 5.09
C TYR A 123 -5.99 5.92 5.07
N ARG A 124 -6.85 6.68 5.76
CA ARG A 124 -8.31 6.58 5.56
C ARG A 124 -8.72 6.88 4.12
N ASN A 125 -8.13 7.93 3.54
CA ASN A 125 -8.36 8.27 2.13
C ASN A 125 -7.86 7.17 1.18
N ASP A 126 -6.69 6.56 1.46
CA ASP A 126 -6.19 5.41 0.72
C ASP A 126 -7.16 4.21 0.79
N LEU A 127 -7.80 3.96 1.96
CA LEU A 127 -8.80 2.90 2.13
C LEU A 127 -10.03 3.10 1.22
N LEU A 128 -10.49 4.34 1.08
CA LEU A 128 -11.60 4.66 0.17
C LEU A 128 -11.24 4.35 -1.29
N LEU A 129 -10.04 4.69 -1.71
CA LEU A 129 -9.55 4.38 -3.06
C LEU A 129 -9.44 2.86 -3.30
N ILE A 130 -8.94 2.10 -2.31
CA ILE A 130 -8.86 0.65 -2.39
C ILE A 130 -10.26 0.03 -2.43
N LYS A 131 -11.20 0.52 -1.63
CA LYS A 131 -12.61 0.12 -1.68
C LYS A 131 -13.19 0.31 -3.08
N ASP A 132 -13.00 1.49 -3.68
CA ASP A 132 -13.50 1.80 -5.02
C ASP A 132 -12.86 0.87 -6.07
N TYR A 133 -11.57 0.55 -5.94
CA TYR A 133 -10.89 -0.43 -6.80
C TYR A 133 -11.55 -1.81 -6.74
N TYR A 134 -11.85 -2.33 -5.55
CA TYR A 134 -12.56 -3.60 -5.38
C TYR A 134 -13.96 -3.54 -6.01
N PHE A 135 -14.68 -2.46 -5.79
CA PHE A 135 -16.00 -2.30 -6.35
C PHE A 135 -16.00 -2.26 -7.87
N GLN A 136 -15.05 -1.59 -8.50
CA GLN A 136 -14.89 -1.61 -9.95
C GLN A 136 -14.53 -3.01 -10.47
N LYS A 137 -13.63 -3.71 -9.78
CA LYS A 137 -13.20 -5.06 -10.15
C LYS A 137 -14.36 -6.07 -10.14
N TYR A 138 -15.31 -5.92 -9.24
CA TYR A 138 -16.42 -6.85 -9.03
C TYR A 138 -17.79 -6.32 -9.49
N THR A 139 -17.84 -5.20 -10.21
CA THR A 139 -19.08 -4.50 -10.60
C THR A 139 -20.13 -5.39 -11.27
N ASN A 140 -19.72 -6.39 -12.03
CA ASN A 140 -20.64 -7.28 -12.75
C ASN A 140 -20.98 -8.57 -11.98
N GLN A 141 -20.55 -8.70 -10.74
CA GLN A 141 -20.84 -9.88 -9.93
C GLN A 141 -22.08 -9.65 -9.05
N LYS A 142 -22.94 -10.66 -8.98
CA LYS A 142 -24.18 -10.62 -8.17
C LYS A 142 -23.93 -10.19 -6.73
N TYR A 143 -22.93 -10.78 -6.09
CA TYR A 143 -22.59 -10.50 -4.70
C TYR A 143 -22.12 -9.07 -4.45
N HIS A 144 -21.55 -8.43 -5.46
CA HIS A 144 -21.16 -7.03 -5.36
C HIS A 144 -22.38 -6.11 -5.23
N GLN A 145 -23.41 -6.33 -6.04
CA GLN A 145 -24.65 -5.56 -5.97
C GLN A 145 -25.36 -5.77 -4.61
N GLU A 146 -25.41 -7.00 -4.13
CA GLU A 146 -25.96 -7.31 -2.80
C GLU A 146 -25.17 -6.61 -1.68
N ALA A 147 -23.83 -6.58 -1.76
CA ALA A 147 -22.98 -5.89 -0.80
C ALA A 147 -23.20 -4.38 -0.77
N LEU A 148 -23.39 -3.75 -1.93
CA LEU A 148 -23.70 -2.30 -2.03
C LEU A 148 -25.04 -1.96 -1.36
N VAL A 149 -26.06 -2.78 -1.59
CA VAL A 149 -27.38 -2.59 -0.95
C VAL A 149 -27.26 -2.73 0.57
N HIS A 150 -26.53 -3.75 1.04
CA HIS A 150 -26.31 -3.96 2.46
C HIS A 150 -25.52 -2.80 3.10
N GLU A 151 -24.47 -2.30 2.45
CA GLU A 151 -23.68 -1.16 2.93
C GLU A 151 -24.55 0.08 3.13
N LYS A 152 -25.37 0.42 2.12
CA LYS A 152 -26.30 1.57 2.20
C LYS A 152 -27.31 1.42 3.34
N SER A 153 -27.92 0.25 3.44
CA SER A 153 -28.90 -0.03 4.49
C SER A 153 -28.28 0.07 5.89
N TYR A 154 -27.09 -0.49 6.08
CA TYR A 154 -26.39 -0.44 7.36
C TYR A 154 -25.99 0.98 7.75
N ALA A 155 -25.43 1.75 6.80
CA ALA A 155 -25.06 3.14 7.03
C ALA A 155 -26.28 3.99 7.41
N LYS A 156 -27.41 3.82 6.72
CA LYS A 156 -28.68 4.50 7.05
C LYS A 156 -29.15 4.17 8.47
N MET A 157 -29.12 2.89 8.87
CA MET A 157 -29.51 2.45 10.22
C MET A 157 -28.62 3.04 11.32
N GLN A 158 -27.32 3.24 11.04
CA GLN A 158 -26.36 3.80 12.00
C GLN A 158 -26.33 5.33 12.00
N GLY A 159 -27.13 6.00 11.17
CA GLY A 159 -27.09 7.46 11.01
C GLY A 159 -25.75 7.98 10.49
N VAL A 160 -24.98 7.15 9.81
CA VAL A 160 -23.67 7.52 9.28
C VAL A 160 -23.86 8.23 7.96
N ILE A 161 -23.45 9.50 7.90
CA ILE A 161 -23.42 10.29 6.65
C ILE A 161 -22.04 10.12 6.00
N PHE A 162 -21.98 9.35 4.92
CA PHE A 162 -20.78 9.25 4.09
C PHE A 162 -20.87 10.28 2.96
N GLY A 163 -20.33 11.48 3.22
CA GLY A 163 -20.00 12.45 2.18
C GLY A 163 -21.05 12.65 1.07
N GLY A 164 -22.30 12.91 1.42
CA GLY A 164 -23.36 13.22 0.46
C GLY A 164 -23.87 12.07 -0.42
N ARG A 165 -23.34 10.85 -0.28
CA ARG A 165 -23.79 9.71 -1.09
C ARG A 165 -25.22 9.22 -0.78
N TYR A 166 -25.82 9.67 0.31
CA TYR A 166 -27.12 9.18 0.81
C TYR A 166 -28.17 10.28 0.93
N GLU A 167 -27.89 11.51 0.46
CA GLU A 167 -28.84 12.62 0.54
C GLU A 167 -29.91 12.60 -0.56
N ASP A 168 -29.73 11.83 -1.64
CA ASP A 168 -30.57 11.91 -2.82
C ASP A 168 -31.83 11.03 -2.80
N ASP A 169 -31.95 10.11 -1.85
CA ASP A 169 -33.06 9.14 -1.82
C ASP A 169 -34.33 9.63 -1.07
N GLU A 170 -34.34 10.86 -0.52
CA GLU A 170 -35.50 11.37 0.22
C GLU A 170 -36.51 12.20 -0.60
N ASN A 171 -36.24 12.41 -1.91
CA ASN A 171 -37.11 13.22 -2.78
C ASN A 171 -37.95 12.43 -3.80
N GLU A 172 -38.07 11.12 -3.67
CA GLU A 172 -39.07 10.35 -4.45
C GLU A 172 -40.13 9.76 -3.51
N GLY A 173 -41.06 10.60 -3.10
CA GLY A 173 -42.27 10.26 -2.38
C GLY A 173 -43.45 11.04 -2.94
#